data_40875e9ee504023f2baccf8f5f1726b7
#
_entry.id   40875e9ee504023f2baccf8f5f1726b7
#
_cell.length_a   1.000
_cell.length_b   1.000
_cell.length_c   1.000
_cell.angle_alpha   90.00
_cell.angle_beta   90.00
_cell.angle_gamma   90.00
#
_symmetry.space_group_name_H-M   'P 1'
#
loop_
_entity.id
_entity.type
_entity.pdbx_description
1 polymer ?
#
loop_
_entity_poly.entity_id
_entity_poly.type
_entity_poly.pdbx_seq_one_letter_code
_entity_poly.pdbx_strand_id
1 'polypeptide(L)'
;MVYVPDASRSVSVAQSLIGDSRVKYIAELNADYHRVRTQHANKKQVPLWPLAKARANKTPIDWSAFEPKKPRFIGKRVFKNFDLNEIVKYIDWAPFFQTWDLAGPFPEILKDEVVGEEARRVFSDGKRMLQRLIEGRWLSASAVVGLYPANSVNDDDIELYTDESRSEVALTWHGLRQQTERFEVDGVMRPSRCLADFVAPKGVANDYVGVFAVTAGLGVEKKEKQFIDDHDDYSAIMLKALADRMAEGLAECMHHRVRTDLWGYAADEALSNEDLIKEKYQGIRPAPGYPACPDHSVKRPMFELLQCEDIGMALTESLAMTPAASVSGFYLGHPESTYFNVGKIGDDQVADLAQRSAVAEKELQRWLAPNL
;
A
#
# COMPACT_ATOMS: atom_id res chain seq x y z
N MET A 1 -19.28 -22.26 18.21
CA MET A 1 -18.12 -21.33 18.28
C MET A 1 -18.65 -19.93 18.08
N VAL A 2 -18.27 -18.96 18.92
CA VAL A 2 -18.68 -17.56 18.79
C VAL A 2 -17.47 -16.77 18.39
N TYR A 3 -17.57 -16.00 17.29
CA TYR A 3 -16.52 -15.10 16.86
C TYR A 3 -16.61 -13.79 17.65
N VAL A 4 -15.49 -13.37 18.19
CA VAL A 4 -15.38 -12.11 18.93
C VAL A 4 -14.32 -11.27 18.19
N PRO A 5 -14.68 -10.10 17.63
CA PRO A 5 -13.78 -9.32 16.79
C PRO A 5 -12.59 -8.73 17.56
N ASP A 6 -12.75 -8.45 18.84
CA ASP A 6 -11.72 -7.88 19.71
C ASP A 6 -11.89 -8.31 21.19
N ALA A 7 -10.84 -8.11 21.98
CA ALA A 7 -10.81 -8.50 23.39
C ALA A 7 -11.84 -7.73 24.25
N SER A 8 -12.18 -6.49 23.90
CA SER A 8 -13.11 -5.65 24.67
C SER A 8 -14.53 -6.22 24.68
N ARG A 9 -14.92 -6.90 23.60
CA ARG A 9 -16.24 -7.54 23.45
C ARG A 9 -16.31 -8.92 24.07
N SER A 10 -15.18 -9.54 24.42
CA SER A 10 -15.16 -10.92 24.95
C SER A 10 -15.90 -11.05 26.29
N VAL A 11 -15.82 -10.03 27.14
CA VAL A 11 -16.51 -10.03 28.45
C VAL A 11 -18.02 -10.06 28.29
N SER A 12 -18.59 -9.17 27.44
CA SER A 12 -20.04 -9.13 27.21
C SER A 12 -20.59 -10.41 26.55
N VAL A 13 -19.81 -10.95 25.61
CA VAL A 13 -20.14 -12.24 24.94
C VAL A 13 -20.10 -13.39 25.95
N ALA A 14 -19.07 -13.46 26.81
CA ALA A 14 -18.96 -14.47 27.84
C ALA A 14 -20.12 -14.36 28.85
N GLN A 15 -20.48 -13.16 29.30
CA GLN A 15 -21.64 -12.93 30.19
C GLN A 15 -22.94 -13.40 29.54
N SER A 16 -23.15 -13.10 28.25
CA SER A 16 -24.35 -13.54 27.53
C SER A 16 -24.42 -15.07 27.37
N LEU A 17 -23.26 -15.74 27.30
CA LEU A 17 -23.18 -17.21 27.17
C LEU A 17 -23.34 -17.95 28.50
N ILE A 18 -23.07 -17.31 29.65
CA ILE A 18 -23.11 -17.91 30.97
C ILE A 18 -24.43 -17.55 31.71
N GLY A 19 -25.00 -16.38 31.41
CA GLY A 19 -26.15 -15.83 32.07
C GLY A 19 -27.50 -16.39 31.57
N ASP A 20 -28.60 -15.94 32.20
CA ASP A 20 -29.98 -16.35 31.87
C ASP A 20 -30.40 -16.02 30.44
N SER A 21 -29.70 -15.06 29.78
CA SER A 21 -29.94 -14.68 28.41
C SER A 21 -29.33 -15.65 27.35
N ARG A 22 -28.63 -16.70 27.78
CA ARG A 22 -27.90 -17.64 26.93
C ARG A 22 -28.71 -18.19 25.76
N VAL A 23 -29.92 -18.68 26.06
CA VAL A 23 -30.77 -19.32 25.04
C VAL A 23 -31.16 -18.32 23.94
N LYS A 24 -31.59 -17.12 24.38
CA LYS A 24 -31.95 -16.03 23.46
C LYS A 24 -30.74 -15.56 22.64
N TYR A 25 -29.61 -15.33 23.29
CA TYR A 25 -28.38 -14.92 22.65
C TYR A 25 -27.89 -15.91 21.59
N ILE A 26 -27.92 -17.23 21.90
CA ILE A 26 -27.51 -18.27 20.93
C ILE A 26 -28.48 -18.32 19.74
N ALA A 27 -29.77 -18.14 19.96
CA ALA A 27 -30.76 -18.12 18.88
C ALA A 27 -30.56 -16.94 17.96
N GLU A 28 -30.36 -15.74 18.49
CA GLU A 28 -30.08 -14.52 17.74
C GLU A 28 -28.75 -14.62 16.95
N LEU A 29 -27.69 -15.13 17.58
CA LEU A 29 -26.39 -15.35 16.94
C LEU A 29 -26.48 -16.36 15.79
N ASN A 30 -27.21 -17.47 15.96
CA ASN A 30 -27.41 -18.46 14.93
C ASN A 30 -28.22 -17.88 13.74
N ALA A 31 -29.24 -17.08 14.03
CA ALA A 31 -30.03 -16.39 13.00
C ALA A 31 -29.14 -15.40 12.22
N ASP A 32 -28.30 -14.65 12.91
CA ASP A 32 -27.35 -13.72 12.27
C ASP A 32 -26.33 -14.47 11.40
N TYR A 33 -25.72 -15.54 11.92
CA TYR A 33 -24.80 -16.37 11.13
C TYR A 33 -25.48 -17.02 9.92
N HIS A 34 -26.74 -17.44 10.07
CA HIS A 34 -27.50 -17.97 8.93
C HIS A 34 -27.74 -16.88 7.89
N ARG A 35 -28.14 -15.68 8.31
CA ARG A 35 -28.32 -14.51 7.41
C ARG A 35 -27.03 -14.20 6.65
N VAL A 36 -25.90 -14.09 7.35
CA VAL A 36 -24.59 -13.82 6.75
C VAL A 36 -24.21 -14.92 5.76
N ARG A 37 -24.36 -16.19 6.13
CA ARG A 37 -24.08 -17.33 5.22
C ARG A 37 -24.96 -17.29 3.97
N THR A 38 -26.25 -16.98 4.12
CA THR A 38 -27.17 -16.88 2.98
C THR A 38 -26.82 -15.71 2.07
N GLN A 39 -26.45 -14.58 2.63
CA GLN A 39 -25.98 -13.43 1.85
C GLN A 39 -24.68 -13.76 1.07
N HIS A 40 -23.75 -14.48 1.71
CA HIS A 40 -22.51 -14.91 1.05
C HIS A 40 -22.74 -16.00 0.01
N ALA A 41 -23.60 -16.99 0.29
CA ALA A 41 -23.95 -18.06 -0.66
C ALA A 41 -24.64 -17.52 -1.91
N ASN A 42 -25.42 -16.43 -1.78
CA ASN A 42 -26.10 -15.78 -2.89
C ASN A 42 -25.25 -14.76 -3.65
N LYS A 43 -24.04 -14.44 -3.16
CA LYS A 43 -23.08 -13.68 -3.98
C LYS A 43 -22.63 -14.59 -5.12
N LYS A 44 -23.16 -14.36 -6.34
CA LYS A 44 -22.64 -14.98 -7.55
C LYS A 44 -21.13 -14.72 -7.57
N GLN A 45 -20.34 -15.77 -7.43
CA GLN A 45 -18.91 -15.68 -7.70
C GLN A 45 -18.75 -15.23 -9.14
N VAL A 46 -18.11 -14.11 -9.37
CA VAL A 46 -17.80 -13.70 -10.73
C VAL A 46 -16.83 -14.72 -11.31
N PRO A 47 -17.15 -15.31 -12.47
CA PRO A 47 -16.28 -16.33 -13.08
C PRO A 47 -14.86 -15.81 -13.28
N LEU A 48 -13.88 -16.68 -13.11
CA LEU A 48 -12.50 -16.38 -13.42
C LEU A 48 -12.17 -16.89 -14.84
N TRP A 49 -11.45 -16.09 -15.59
CA TRP A 49 -10.86 -16.53 -16.84
C TRP A 49 -9.59 -17.35 -16.58
N PRO A 50 -9.30 -18.36 -17.41
CA PRO A 50 -7.99 -18.98 -17.42
C PRO A 50 -6.89 -17.92 -17.60
N LEU A 51 -5.74 -18.10 -16.94
CA LEU A 51 -4.65 -17.14 -16.98
C LEU A 51 -4.20 -16.78 -18.40
N ALA A 52 -4.14 -17.78 -19.29
CA ALA A 52 -3.79 -17.57 -20.71
C ALA A 52 -4.78 -16.62 -21.41
N LYS A 53 -6.09 -16.72 -21.12
CA LYS A 53 -7.11 -15.81 -21.66
C LYS A 53 -6.96 -14.41 -21.07
N ALA A 54 -6.67 -14.31 -19.78
CA ALA A 54 -6.43 -13.03 -19.12
C ALA A 54 -5.18 -12.33 -19.69
N ARG A 55 -4.10 -13.06 -19.94
CA ARG A 55 -2.88 -12.55 -20.59
C ARG A 55 -3.15 -12.05 -22.02
N ALA A 56 -3.94 -12.79 -22.79
CA ALA A 56 -4.35 -12.37 -24.14
C ALA A 56 -5.17 -11.06 -24.13
N ASN A 57 -5.80 -10.73 -23.01
CA ASN A 57 -6.59 -9.50 -22.80
C ASN A 57 -5.86 -8.47 -21.91
N LYS A 58 -4.52 -8.42 -21.96
CA LYS A 58 -3.72 -7.45 -21.20
C LYS A 58 -3.98 -6.02 -21.64
N THR A 59 -3.55 -5.04 -20.85
CA THR A 59 -3.67 -3.62 -21.21
C THR A 59 -2.93 -3.32 -22.51
N PRO A 60 -3.62 -2.84 -23.56
CA PRO A 60 -2.96 -2.51 -24.82
C PRO A 60 -2.28 -1.16 -24.72
N ILE A 61 -0.95 -1.13 -24.52
CA ILE A 61 -0.16 0.09 -24.48
C ILE A 61 0.61 0.22 -25.80
N ASP A 62 0.51 1.39 -26.43
CA ASP A 62 1.27 1.73 -27.62
C ASP A 62 2.64 2.30 -27.25
N TRP A 63 3.61 1.41 -27.11
CA TRP A 63 4.99 1.78 -26.81
C TRP A 63 5.69 2.55 -27.93
N SER A 64 5.11 2.65 -29.13
CA SER A 64 5.66 3.49 -30.19
C SER A 64 5.30 4.98 -30.01
N ALA A 65 4.24 5.26 -29.27
CA ALA A 65 3.77 6.62 -28.95
C ALA A 65 4.37 7.19 -27.66
N PHE A 66 5.11 6.39 -26.88
CA PHE A 66 5.71 6.81 -25.62
C PHE A 66 7.15 6.36 -25.47
N GLU A 67 8.05 7.31 -25.30
CA GLU A 67 9.45 7.05 -24.98
C GLU A 67 9.68 7.19 -23.47
N PRO A 68 10.03 6.08 -22.76
CA PRO A 68 10.28 6.15 -21.32
C PRO A 68 11.44 7.09 -20.99
N LYS A 69 11.23 8.01 -20.06
CA LYS A 69 12.26 8.94 -19.65
C LYS A 69 13.29 8.28 -18.75
N LYS A 70 14.56 8.44 -19.11
CA LYS A 70 15.67 7.99 -18.29
C LYS A 70 15.75 8.80 -16.99
N PRO A 71 15.88 8.16 -15.81
CA PRO A 71 16.14 8.84 -14.55
C PRO A 71 17.46 9.61 -14.56
N ARG A 72 17.55 10.65 -13.71
CA ARG A 72 18.77 11.45 -13.57
C ARG A 72 19.93 10.70 -12.92
N PHE A 73 19.66 9.57 -12.30
CA PHE A 73 20.66 8.65 -11.75
C PHE A 73 20.15 7.21 -11.81
N ILE A 74 21.06 6.25 -11.83
CA ILE A 74 20.79 4.83 -11.67
C ILE A 74 21.39 4.38 -10.33
N GLY A 75 20.71 3.44 -9.67
CA GLY A 75 21.07 2.97 -8.34
C GLY A 75 20.29 3.67 -7.24
N LYS A 76 20.78 3.61 -6.00
CA LYS A 76 20.06 4.11 -4.81
C LYS A 76 20.57 5.48 -4.35
N ARG A 77 19.67 6.26 -3.74
CA ARG A 77 19.98 7.45 -2.93
C ARG A 77 19.30 7.37 -1.58
N VAL A 78 20.03 7.74 -0.53
CA VAL A 78 19.59 7.70 0.86
C VAL A 78 19.38 9.12 1.36
N PHE A 79 18.27 9.35 2.06
CA PHE A 79 17.89 10.60 2.70
C PHE A 79 17.67 10.33 4.18
N LYS A 80 18.64 10.69 5.02
CA LYS A 80 18.56 10.54 6.49
C LYS A 80 18.17 11.85 7.13
N ASN A 81 17.47 11.77 8.27
CA ASN A 81 17.03 12.95 9.03
C ASN A 81 16.28 13.96 8.15
N PHE A 82 15.30 13.46 7.39
CA PHE A 82 14.48 14.28 6.50
C PHE A 82 13.76 15.37 7.29
N ASP A 83 13.63 16.57 6.71
CA ASP A 83 12.96 17.69 7.37
C ASP A 83 11.47 17.38 7.60
N LEU A 84 11.09 17.28 8.87
CA LEU A 84 9.71 16.99 9.26
C LEU A 84 8.73 18.09 8.80
N ASN A 85 9.18 19.35 8.75
CA ASN A 85 8.34 20.47 8.28
C ASN A 85 8.03 20.36 6.79
N GLU A 86 8.90 19.75 6.01
CA GLU A 86 8.61 19.46 4.60
C GLU A 86 7.55 18.37 4.47
N ILE A 87 7.65 17.31 5.27
CA ILE A 87 6.69 16.19 5.26
C ILE A 87 5.26 16.65 5.60
N VAL A 88 5.12 17.53 6.59
CA VAL A 88 3.81 18.01 7.05
C VAL A 88 2.95 18.58 5.92
N LYS A 89 3.56 19.13 4.88
CA LYS A 89 2.86 19.71 3.73
C LYS A 89 2.13 18.67 2.88
N TYR A 90 2.49 17.39 3.02
CA TYR A 90 1.95 16.28 2.27
C TYR A 90 1.01 15.37 3.09
N ILE A 91 0.68 15.76 4.33
CA ILE A 91 -0.21 14.95 5.17
C ILE A 91 -1.63 14.96 4.60
N ASP A 92 -2.16 13.75 4.35
CA ASP A 92 -3.59 13.51 4.27
C ASP A 92 -4.15 13.27 5.67
N TRP A 93 -5.06 14.16 6.10
CA TRP A 93 -5.66 14.11 7.42
C TRP A 93 -6.88 13.18 7.51
N ALA A 94 -7.48 12.77 6.40
CA ALA A 94 -8.68 11.93 6.43
C ALA A 94 -8.46 10.60 7.18
N PRO A 95 -7.39 9.82 6.93
CA PRO A 95 -7.13 8.60 7.68
C PRO A 95 -6.79 8.82 9.17
N PHE A 96 -6.30 10.02 9.54
CA PHE A 96 -6.07 10.37 10.93
C PHE A 96 -7.37 10.31 11.76
N PHE A 97 -8.48 10.80 11.21
CA PHE A 97 -9.77 10.76 11.89
C PHE A 97 -10.33 9.35 12.06
N GLN A 98 -10.02 8.44 11.13
CA GLN A 98 -10.46 7.04 11.21
C GLN A 98 -9.90 6.31 12.44
N THR A 99 -8.71 6.70 12.93
CA THR A 99 -8.14 6.16 14.18
C THR A 99 -9.04 6.43 15.39
N TRP A 100 -9.90 7.43 15.31
CA TRP A 100 -10.83 7.88 16.35
C TRP A 100 -12.28 7.52 16.04
N ASP A 101 -12.52 6.57 15.13
CA ASP A 101 -13.84 6.20 14.64
C ASP A 101 -14.66 7.37 14.07
N LEU A 102 -13.99 8.42 13.62
CA LEU A 102 -14.59 9.58 12.98
C LEU A 102 -14.50 9.40 11.46
N ALA A 103 -15.65 9.21 10.80
CA ALA A 103 -15.73 9.00 9.36
C ALA A 103 -16.21 10.28 8.65
N GLY A 104 -15.49 10.67 7.62
CA GLY A 104 -15.86 11.81 6.76
C GLY A 104 -14.66 12.35 5.98
N PRO A 105 -14.92 13.03 4.85
CA PRO A 105 -13.85 13.66 4.08
C PRO A 105 -13.28 14.88 4.84
N PHE A 106 -11.98 15.09 4.72
CA PHE A 106 -11.32 16.30 5.25
C PHE A 106 -11.20 17.34 4.12
N PRO A 107 -11.51 18.63 4.40
CA PRO A 107 -11.78 19.26 5.71
C PRO A 107 -13.26 19.28 6.14
N GLU A 108 -14.19 18.76 5.36
CA GLU A 108 -15.64 18.84 5.56
C GLU A 108 -16.07 18.22 6.90
N ILE A 109 -15.41 17.15 7.36
CA ILE A 109 -15.67 16.50 8.65
C ILE A 109 -15.64 17.48 9.83
N LEU A 110 -14.86 18.56 9.73
CA LEU A 110 -14.78 19.59 10.79
C LEU A 110 -16.07 20.42 10.92
N LYS A 111 -16.96 20.36 9.94
CA LYS A 111 -18.23 21.08 9.89
C LYS A 111 -19.44 20.15 10.01
N ASP A 112 -19.21 18.86 10.17
CA ASP A 112 -20.26 17.85 10.32
C ASP A 112 -21.12 18.16 11.56
N GLU A 113 -22.43 18.01 11.45
CA GLU A 113 -23.40 18.36 12.52
C GLU A 113 -23.32 17.37 13.68
N VAL A 114 -22.89 16.13 13.46
CA VAL A 114 -22.86 15.06 14.47
C VAL A 114 -21.47 14.91 15.06
N VAL A 115 -20.45 14.76 14.23
CA VAL A 115 -19.07 14.45 14.67
C VAL A 115 -18.12 15.66 14.60
N GLY A 116 -18.53 16.78 14.06
CA GLY A 116 -17.66 17.94 13.79
C GLY A 116 -17.04 18.55 15.03
N GLU A 117 -17.73 18.57 16.18
CA GLU A 117 -17.17 19.09 17.43
C GLU A 117 -16.00 18.22 17.90
N GLU A 118 -16.19 16.91 17.92
CA GLU A 118 -15.15 15.96 18.31
C GLU A 118 -13.99 15.96 17.29
N ALA A 119 -14.31 16.03 15.99
CA ALA A 119 -13.30 16.12 14.94
C ALA A 119 -12.42 17.37 15.11
N ARG A 120 -12.99 18.53 15.41
CA ARG A 120 -12.22 19.75 15.69
C ARG A 120 -11.32 19.61 16.92
N ARG A 121 -11.82 18.95 17.99
CA ARG A 121 -11.06 18.71 19.22
C ARG A 121 -9.84 17.83 18.93
N VAL A 122 -10.08 16.65 18.33
CA VAL A 122 -9.02 15.69 17.99
C VAL A 122 -8.01 16.28 17.01
N PHE A 123 -8.47 17.05 16.02
CA PHE A 123 -7.60 17.73 15.08
C PHE A 123 -6.72 18.81 15.74
N SER A 124 -7.29 19.57 16.69
CA SER A 124 -6.53 20.57 17.46
C SER A 124 -5.44 19.89 18.31
N ASP A 125 -5.79 18.79 18.97
CA ASP A 125 -4.86 17.98 19.76
C ASP A 125 -3.75 17.38 18.90
N GLY A 126 -4.12 16.83 17.75
CA GLY A 126 -3.18 16.30 16.76
C GLY A 126 -2.19 17.37 16.28
N LYS A 127 -2.67 18.55 15.92
CA LYS A 127 -1.79 19.65 15.50
C LYS A 127 -0.82 20.10 16.61
N ARG A 128 -1.30 20.20 17.85
CA ARG A 128 -0.44 20.54 18.99
C ARG A 128 0.61 19.47 19.25
N MET A 129 0.23 18.21 19.19
CA MET A 129 1.18 17.12 19.34
C MET A 129 2.18 17.08 18.19
N LEU A 130 1.74 17.25 16.95
CA LEU A 130 2.62 17.32 15.78
C LEU A 130 3.67 18.42 15.92
N GLN A 131 3.27 19.61 16.37
CA GLN A 131 4.20 20.69 16.65
C GLN A 131 5.25 20.29 17.72
N ARG A 132 4.79 19.74 18.85
CA ARG A 132 5.69 19.25 19.92
C ARG A 132 6.63 18.14 19.45
N LEU A 133 6.13 17.24 18.60
CA LEU A 133 6.88 16.16 18.00
C LEU A 133 8.03 16.69 17.12
N ILE A 134 7.76 17.72 16.32
CA ILE A 134 8.75 18.34 15.44
C ILE A 134 9.78 19.14 16.26
N GLU A 135 9.32 20.03 17.14
CA GLU A 135 10.18 20.88 17.98
C GLU A 135 11.04 20.05 18.93
N GLY A 136 10.45 19.01 19.53
CA GLY A 136 11.14 18.09 20.44
C GLY A 136 11.95 16.99 19.77
N ARG A 137 11.90 16.88 18.44
CA ARG A 137 12.55 15.83 17.65
C ARG A 137 12.29 14.44 18.24
N TRP A 138 11.01 14.13 18.52
CA TRP A 138 10.64 12.86 19.15
C TRP A 138 10.83 11.67 18.22
N LEU A 139 10.80 11.92 16.92
CA LEU A 139 11.09 10.93 15.89
C LEU A 139 12.02 11.51 14.83
N SER A 140 12.62 10.64 14.04
CA SER A 140 13.29 11.04 12.81
C SER A 140 12.72 10.27 11.62
N ALA A 141 12.78 10.90 10.45
CA ALA A 141 12.31 10.35 9.21
C ALA A 141 13.48 10.10 8.26
N SER A 142 13.41 9.00 7.53
CA SER A 142 14.43 8.62 6.54
C SER A 142 13.78 7.97 5.34
N ALA A 143 14.43 8.08 4.20
CA ALA A 143 13.99 7.48 2.93
C ALA A 143 15.17 6.90 2.16
N VAL A 144 14.92 5.86 1.39
CA VAL A 144 15.80 5.38 0.34
C VAL A 144 14.99 5.22 -0.94
N VAL A 145 15.53 5.72 -2.05
CA VAL A 145 14.95 5.59 -3.39
C VAL A 145 15.99 5.00 -4.30
N GLY A 146 15.66 3.92 -4.98
CA GLY A 146 16.44 3.32 -6.05
C GLY A 146 15.73 3.50 -7.38
N LEU A 147 16.46 3.87 -8.42
CA LEU A 147 15.95 3.98 -9.79
C LEU A 147 16.80 3.05 -10.67
N TYR A 148 16.13 2.13 -11.36
CA TYR A 148 16.80 1.05 -12.08
C TYR A 148 16.27 0.93 -13.50
N PRO A 149 17.13 0.60 -14.49
CA PRO A 149 16.66 0.12 -15.78
C PRO A 149 15.76 -1.11 -15.57
N ALA A 150 14.66 -1.17 -16.27
CA ALA A 150 13.69 -2.26 -16.11
C ALA A 150 12.96 -2.58 -17.41
N ASN A 151 12.49 -3.80 -17.53
CA ASN A 151 11.58 -4.23 -18.61
C ASN A 151 10.59 -5.26 -18.10
N SER A 152 9.40 -5.31 -18.69
CA SER A 152 8.49 -6.41 -18.47
C SER A 152 8.93 -7.64 -19.29
N VAL A 153 8.76 -8.82 -18.68
CA VAL A 153 9.09 -10.14 -19.24
C VAL A 153 7.99 -11.12 -18.89
N ASN A 154 7.87 -12.22 -19.64
CA ASN A 154 6.94 -13.33 -19.36
C ASN A 154 5.49 -12.88 -19.11
N ASP A 155 5.02 -11.82 -19.77
CA ASP A 155 3.72 -11.15 -19.63
C ASP A 155 3.46 -10.49 -18.27
N ASP A 156 3.86 -11.08 -17.14
CA ASP A 156 3.46 -10.62 -15.80
C ASP A 156 4.63 -10.24 -14.88
N ASP A 157 5.89 -10.44 -15.31
CA ASP A 157 7.08 -10.12 -14.53
C ASP A 157 7.74 -8.83 -14.98
N ILE A 158 8.46 -8.19 -14.05
CA ILE A 158 9.31 -7.03 -14.31
C ILE A 158 10.72 -7.35 -13.82
N GLU A 159 11.70 -7.33 -14.72
CA GLU A 159 13.10 -7.39 -14.37
C GLU A 159 13.67 -5.99 -14.17
N LEU A 160 14.28 -5.74 -13.00
CA LEU A 160 15.10 -4.57 -12.73
C LEU A 160 16.56 -4.97 -12.87
N TYR A 161 17.37 -4.13 -13.53
CA TYR A 161 18.76 -4.41 -13.84
C TYR A 161 19.71 -3.54 -13.02
N THR A 162 20.93 -4.04 -12.78
CA THR A 162 21.96 -3.32 -12.02
C THR A 162 22.39 -2.03 -12.71
N ASP A 163 22.43 -2.03 -14.05
CA ASP A 163 22.87 -0.89 -14.88
C ASP A 163 22.21 -0.87 -16.27
N GLU A 164 22.57 0.09 -17.06
CA GLU A 164 22.06 0.32 -18.42
C GLU A 164 22.42 -0.78 -19.42
N SER A 165 23.40 -1.64 -19.13
CA SER A 165 23.72 -2.78 -20.01
C SER A 165 22.61 -3.82 -20.03
N ARG A 166 21.73 -3.84 -18.98
CA ARG A 166 20.63 -4.77 -18.80
C ARG A 166 21.06 -6.24 -18.88
N SER A 167 22.31 -6.50 -18.52
CA SER A 167 22.91 -7.84 -18.56
C SER A 167 22.75 -8.62 -17.26
N GLU A 168 22.61 -7.91 -16.13
CA GLU A 168 22.49 -8.49 -14.81
C GLU A 168 21.19 -8.03 -14.14
N VAL A 169 20.36 -9.00 -13.72
CA VAL A 169 19.09 -8.75 -13.03
C VAL A 169 19.37 -8.52 -11.54
N ALA A 170 19.00 -7.35 -11.06
CA ALA A 170 19.10 -6.99 -9.65
C ALA A 170 17.87 -7.47 -8.83
N LEU A 171 16.69 -7.47 -9.44
CA LEU A 171 15.45 -7.92 -8.84
C LEU A 171 14.45 -8.33 -9.93
N THR A 172 13.76 -9.43 -9.72
CA THR A 172 12.56 -9.78 -10.50
C THR A 172 11.32 -9.56 -9.64
N TRP A 173 10.42 -8.72 -10.12
CA TRP A 173 9.11 -8.50 -9.49
C TRP A 173 8.05 -9.31 -10.23
N HIS A 174 7.52 -10.33 -9.56
CA HIS A 174 6.48 -11.20 -10.10
C HIS A 174 5.11 -10.56 -9.91
N GLY A 175 4.50 -10.14 -11.01
CA GLY A 175 3.17 -9.54 -11.00
C GLY A 175 2.04 -10.56 -10.96
N LEU A 176 0.86 -10.08 -10.55
CA LEU A 176 -0.40 -10.82 -10.60
C LEU A 176 -1.36 -10.11 -11.56
N ARG A 177 -2.03 -10.92 -12.39
CA ARG A 177 -2.98 -10.45 -13.40
C ARG A 177 -4.41 -10.62 -12.93
N GLN A 178 -5.26 -9.66 -13.24
CA GLN A 178 -6.70 -9.79 -13.03
C GLN A 178 -7.27 -10.93 -13.86
N GLN A 179 -7.91 -11.91 -13.20
CA GLN A 179 -8.57 -13.06 -13.85
C GLN A 179 -10.10 -12.99 -13.82
N THR A 180 -10.67 -12.09 -13.01
CA THR A 180 -12.13 -11.90 -13.01
C THR A 180 -12.62 -11.64 -14.42
N GLU A 181 -13.67 -12.36 -14.84
CA GLU A 181 -14.27 -12.22 -16.17
C GLU A 181 -14.52 -10.76 -16.54
N ARG A 182 -14.12 -10.39 -17.75
CA ARG A 182 -14.26 -9.03 -18.27
C ARG A 182 -15.44 -8.93 -19.21
N PHE A 183 -15.99 -7.75 -19.27
CA PHE A 183 -17.10 -7.40 -20.14
C PHE A 183 -16.79 -6.13 -20.92
N GLU A 184 -17.51 -5.98 -22.03
CA GLU A 184 -17.40 -4.79 -22.85
C GLU A 184 -18.13 -3.60 -22.19
N VAL A 185 -17.54 -2.43 -22.33
CA VAL A 185 -18.16 -1.14 -21.98
C VAL A 185 -17.99 -0.25 -23.19
N ASP A 186 -19.09 0.27 -23.71
CA ASP A 186 -19.13 1.11 -24.90
C ASP A 186 -18.43 0.46 -26.13
N GLY A 187 -18.59 -0.86 -26.28
CA GLY A 187 -17.99 -1.65 -27.37
C GLY A 187 -16.48 -1.95 -27.19
N VAL A 188 -15.89 -1.62 -26.04
CA VAL A 188 -14.47 -1.90 -25.74
C VAL A 188 -14.37 -2.90 -24.60
N MET A 189 -13.66 -4.02 -24.84
CA MET A 189 -13.37 -5.01 -23.81
C MET A 189 -12.46 -4.40 -22.74
N ARG A 190 -12.89 -4.43 -21.47
CA ARG A 190 -12.03 -4.00 -20.36
C ARG A 190 -10.81 -4.91 -20.21
N PRO A 191 -9.58 -4.38 -20.09
CA PRO A 191 -8.39 -5.20 -19.99
C PRO A 191 -8.31 -5.94 -18.66
N SER A 192 -7.63 -7.09 -18.69
CA SER A 192 -7.17 -7.83 -17.51
C SER A 192 -5.80 -7.32 -17.12
N ARG A 193 -5.76 -6.34 -16.20
CA ARG A 193 -4.55 -5.59 -15.85
C ARG A 193 -3.57 -6.40 -15.02
N CYS A 194 -2.27 -6.17 -15.30
CA CYS A 194 -1.14 -6.49 -14.45
C CYS A 194 -0.24 -5.24 -14.37
N LEU A 195 0.47 -5.03 -13.27
CA LEU A 195 1.39 -3.88 -13.16
C LEU A 195 2.51 -3.94 -14.20
N ALA A 196 2.91 -5.15 -14.64
CA ALA A 196 3.87 -5.36 -15.72
C ALA A 196 3.43 -4.75 -17.06
N ASP A 197 2.13 -4.55 -17.28
CA ASP A 197 1.61 -3.93 -18.52
C ASP A 197 2.12 -2.47 -18.66
N PHE A 198 2.43 -1.79 -17.55
CA PHE A 198 2.86 -0.39 -17.50
C PHE A 198 4.39 -0.20 -17.55
N VAL A 199 5.13 -1.26 -17.84
CA VAL A 199 6.58 -1.25 -18.06
C VAL A 199 6.87 -1.82 -19.45
N ALA A 200 7.70 -1.13 -20.23
CA ALA A 200 7.96 -1.54 -21.61
C ALA A 200 8.51 -2.97 -21.69
N PRO A 201 7.99 -3.79 -22.64
CA PRO A 201 8.51 -5.14 -22.85
C PRO A 201 9.99 -5.13 -23.26
N LYS A 202 10.73 -6.13 -22.81
CA LYS A 202 12.15 -6.32 -23.17
C LYS A 202 12.31 -6.42 -24.69
N GLY A 203 13.20 -5.59 -25.21
CA GLY A 203 13.45 -5.50 -26.65
C GLY A 203 12.52 -4.53 -27.42
N VAL A 204 11.54 -3.91 -26.76
CA VAL A 204 10.65 -2.91 -27.38
C VAL A 204 11.15 -1.49 -27.07
N ALA A 205 11.33 -1.16 -25.80
CA ALA A 205 11.90 0.12 -25.38
C ALA A 205 12.71 -0.06 -24.09
N ASN A 206 13.62 0.86 -23.83
CA ASN A 206 14.38 0.92 -22.59
C ASN A 206 13.57 1.67 -21.55
N ASP A 207 13.04 0.96 -20.56
CA ASP A 207 12.23 1.54 -19.49
C ASP A 207 12.94 1.47 -18.14
N TYR A 208 12.30 2.04 -17.12
CA TYR A 208 12.85 2.17 -15.78
C TYR A 208 11.75 1.94 -14.74
N VAL A 209 12.14 1.46 -13.57
CA VAL A 209 11.28 1.31 -12.39
C VAL A 209 12.00 1.88 -11.18
N GLY A 210 11.26 2.59 -10.35
CA GLY A 210 11.74 3.03 -9.05
C GLY A 210 11.35 2.04 -7.96
N VAL A 211 12.16 1.94 -6.92
CA VAL A 211 11.92 1.18 -5.69
C VAL A 211 12.15 2.11 -4.52
N PHE A 212 11.30 2.08 -3.50
CA PHE A 212 11.46 2.97 -2.36
C PHE A 212 11.12 2.29 -1.04
N ALA A 213 11.72 2.81 0.03
CA ALA A 213 11.32 2.57 1.40
C ALA A 213 11.49 3.87 2.20
N VAL A 214 10.50 4.19 3.01
CA VAL A 214 10.48 5.39 3.85
C VAL A 214 9.97 5.05 5.23
N THR A 215 10.49 5.75 6.24
CA THR A 215 10.01 5.63 7.62
C THR A 215 9.98 6.98 8.31
N ALA A 216 8.96 7.20 9.13
CA ALA A 216 8.88 8.26 10.12
C ALA A 216 8.69 7.68 11.53
N GLY A 217 9.10 6.42 11.73
CA GLY A 217 8.91 5.68 12.97
C GLY A 217 10.12 5.64 13.91
N LEU A 218 11.28 6.15 13.47
CA LEU A 218 12.51 6.08 14.29
C LEU A 218 12.38 6.97 15.53
N GLY A 219 12.35 6.35 16.71
CA GLY A 219 12.20 7.02 18.00
C GLY A 219 10.78 7.00 18.57
N VAL A 220 9.76 6.62 17.78
CA VAL A 220 8.35 6.54 18.20
C VAL A 220 8.19 5.61 19.41
N GLU A 221 8.73 4.40 19.37
CA GLU A 221 8.60 3.41 20.46
C GLU A 221 9.13 3.96 21.81
N LYS A 222 10.24 4.69 21.77
CA LYS A 222 10.80 5.30 22.98
C LYS A 222 9.86 6.35 23.58
N LYS A 223 9.22 7.15 22.72
CA LYS A 223 8.31 8.20 23.16
C LYS A 223 6.95 7.64 23.58
N GLU A 224 6.45 6.66 22.85
CA GLU A 224 5.24 5.90 23.20
C GLU A 224 5.36 5.28 24.59
N LYS A 225 6.51 4.61 24.87
CA LYS A 225 6.76 4.03 26.19
C LYS A 225 6.66 5.05 27.32
N GLN A 226 7.11 6.29 27.12
CA GLN A 226 6.97 7.35 28.13
C GLN A 226 5.51 7.65 28.43
N PHE A 227 4.66 7.78 27.38
CA PHE A 227 3.23 8.00 27.58
C PHE A 227 2.54 6.81 28.27
N ILE A 228 2.91 5.58 27.92
CA ILE A 228 2.37 4.38 28.57
C ILE A 228 2.77 4.33 30.05
N ASP A 229 4.04 4.61 30.36
CA ASP A 229 4.56 4.65 31.75
C ASP A 229 3.84 5.74 32.58
N ASP A 230 3.43 6.83 31.93
CA ASP A 230 2.65 7.93 32.53
C ASP A 230 1.12 7.67 32.54
N HIS A 231 0.65 6.49 32.08
CA HIS A 231 -0.76 6.13 31.92
C HIS A 231 -1.55 7.07 30.99
N ASP A 232 -0.87 7.64 29.98
CA ASP A 232 -1.45 8.54 28.97
C ASP A 232 -1.65 7.78 27.63
N ASP A 233 -2.63 6.87 27.62
CA ASP A 233 -2.95 6.07 26.42
C ASP A 233 -3.42 6.95 25.25
N TYR A 234 -4.09 8.06 25.55
CA TYR A 234 -4.55 9.00 24.52
C TYR A 234 -3.37 9.58 23.72
N SER A 235 -2.35 10.07 24.43
CA SER A 235 -1.14 10.59 23.77
C SER A 235 -0.33 9.49 23.06
N ALA A 236 -0.30 8.28 23.59
CA ALA A 236 0.35 7.14 22.94
C ALA A 236 -0.30 6.79 21.60
N ILE A 237 -1.63 6.72 21.55
CA ILE A 237 -2.41 6.48 20.32
C ILE A 237 -2.22 7.64 19.34
N MET A 238 -2.31 8.88 19.81
CA MET A 238 -2.13 10.09 19.01
C MET A 238 -0.74 10.13 18.35
N LEU A 239 0.31 9.81 19.10
CA LEU A 239 1.68 9.75 18.60
C LEU A 239 1.82 8.74 17.44
N LYS A 240 1.28 7.54 17.61
CA LYS A 240 1.33 6.50 16.56
C LYS A 240 0.57 6.92 15.31
N ALA A 241 -0.64 7.47 15.49
CA ALA A 241 -1.44 7.96 14.37
C ALA A 241 -0.72 9.07 13.60
N LEU A 242 -0.05 9.99 14.29
CA LEU A 242 0.73 11.04 13.65
C LEU A 242 1.99 10.51 12.96
N ALA A 243 2.71 9.58 13.58
CA ALA A 243 3.88 8.95 12.97
C ALA A 243 3.51 8.23 11.66
N ASP A 244 2.37 7.54 11.64
CA ASP A 244 1.84 6.89 10.46
C ASP A 244 1.50 7.91 9.36
N ARG A 245 0.81 9.02 9.70
CA ARG A 245 0.55 10.11 8.74
C ARG A 245 1.84 10.76 8.22
N MET A 246 2.87 10.87 9.05
CA MET A 246 4.17 11.38 8.64
C MET A 246 4.88 10.42 7.67
N ALA A 247 4.78 9.10 7.88
CA ALA A 247 5.35 8.11 6.96
C ALA A 247 4.66 8.16 5.60
N GLU A 248 3.33 8.24 5.56
CA GLU A 248 2.56 8.41 4.32
C GLU A 248 2.85 9.76 3.65
N GLY A 249 2.94 10.85 4.42
CA GLY A 249 3.32 12.16 3.90
C GLY A 249 4.75 12.16 3.31
N LEU A 250 5.68 11.42 3.92
CA LEU A 250 7.02 11.25 3.38
C LEU A 250 7.01 10.44 2.08
N ALA A 251 6.18 9.38 2.00
CA ALA A 251 6.02 8.61 0.77
C ALA A 251 5.48 9.48 -0.37
N GLU A 252 4.50 10.36 -0.10
CA GLU A 252 3.99 11.32 -1.09
C GLU A 252 5.03 12.36 -1.49
N CYS A 253 5.73 12.95 -0.51
CA CYS A 253 6.81 13.91 -0.74
C CYS A 253 7.92 13.30 -1.63
N MET A 254 8.34 12.07 -1.34
CA MET A 254 9.36 11.38 -2.14
C MET A 254 8.84 11.03 -3.53
N HIS A 255 7.57 10.63 -3.68
CA HIS A 255 6.98 10.40 -5.00
C HIS A 255 6.92 11.68 -5.82
N HIS A 256 6.52 12.81 -5.24
CA HIS A 256 6.57 14.13 -5.89
C HIS A 256 8.00 14.46 -6.34
N ARG A 257 9.00 14.29 -5.48
CA ARG A 257 10.41 14.48 -5.84
C ARG A 257 10.90 13.54 -6.95
N VAL A 258 10.41 12.30 -6.95
CA VAL A 258 10.74 11.35 -8.03
C VAL A 258 10.17 11.85 -9.35
N ARG A 259 8.91 12.26 -9.39
CA ARG A 259 8.26 12.76 -10.61
C ARG A 259 8.91 14.02 -11.15
N THR A 260 9.22 14.97 -10.27
CA THR A 260 9.67 16.31 -10.69
C THR A 260 11.19 16.43 -10.80
N ASP A 261 11.97 15.72 -9.97
CA ASP A 261 13.41 15.88 -9.88
C ASP A 261 14.20 14.57 -10.05
N LEU A 262 14.09 13.60 -9.15
CA LEU A 262 15.01 12.46 -9.10
C LEU A 262 14.95 11.59 -10.36
N TRP A 263 13.76 11.34 -10.87
CA TRP A 263 13.53 10.76 -12.19
C TRP A 263 13.20 11.86 -13.21
N GLY A 264 12.27 12.72 -12.87
CA GLY A 264 11.96 13.93 -13.64
C GLY A 264 11.06 13.71 -14.84
N TYR A 265 10.23 12.65 -14.86
CA TYR A 265 9.31 12.40 -15.97
C TYR A 265 8.12 13.38 -16.02
N ALA A 266 7.86 14.10 -14.91
CA ALA A 266 6.88 15.17 -14.82
C ALA A 266 7.49 16.44 -14.20
N ALA A 267 8.58 16.93 -14.79
CA ALA A 267 9.39 18.03 -14.23
C ALA A 267 8.60 19.35 -14.05
N ASP A 268 7.57 19.56 -14.87
CA ASP A 268 6.75 20.78 -14.85
C ASP A 268 5.47 20.61 -14.00
N GLU A 269 5.36 19.52 -13.21
CA GLU A 269 4.21 19.27 -12.35
C GLU A 269 4.04 20.38 -11.29
N ALA A 270 2.85 20.95 -11.24
CA ALA A 270 2.49 21.99 -10.27
C ALA A 270 1.14 21.66 -9.62
N LEU A 271 1.08 20.56 -8.87
CA LEU A 271 -0.12 20.08 -8.20
C LEU A 271 -0.21 20.59 -6.76
N SER A 272 -1.43 20.92 -6.34
CA SER A 272 -1.72 21.20 -4.94
C SER A 272 -1.72 19.91 -4.12
N ASN A 273 -1.63 20.00 -2.77
CA ASN A 273 -1.75 18.81 -1.92
C ASN A 273 -3.10 18.09 -2.10
N GLU A 274 -4.18 18.84 -2.35
CA GLU A 274 -5.49 18.26 -2.67
C GLU A 274 -5.48 17.47 -3.98
N ASP A 275 -4.76 17.94 -5.00
CA ASP A 275 -4.61 17.21 -6.26
C ASP A 275 -3.72 15.97 -6.10
N LEU A 276 -2.69 16.04 -5.22
CA LEU A 276 -1.85 14.89 -4.89
C LEU A 276 -2.67 13.79 -4.17
N ILE A 277 -3.50 14.17 -3.19
CA ILE A 277 -4.41 13.25 -2.50
C ILE A 277 -5.42 12.61 -3.47
N LYS A 278 -5.84 13.35 -4.50
CA LYS A 278 -6.72 12.86 -5.58
C LYS A 278 -5.98 12.10 -6.70
N GLU A 279 -4.69 11.84 -6.51
CA GLU A 279 -3.85 11.08 -7.46
C GLU A 279 -3.86 11.64 -8.90
N LYS A 280 -3.90 12.98 -9.07
CA LYS A 280 -3.93 13.63 -10.39
C LYS A 280 -2.56 13.72 -11.06
N TYR A 281 -1.57 13.07 -10.51
CA TYR A 281 -0.21 13.02 -11.04
C TYR A 281 -0.06 11.90 -12.09
N GLN A 282 0.98 12.03 -12.93
CA GLN A 282 1.41 10.97 -13.83
C GLN A 282 2.13 9.87 -13.05
N GLY A 283 1.91 8.62 -13.45
CA GLY A 283 2.56 7.47 -12.81
C GLY A 283 1.82 6.99 -11.56
N ILE A 284 2.32 5.94 -10.95
CA ILE A 284 1.78 5.36 -9.72
C ILE A 284 2.89 4.89 -8.78
N ARG A 285 2.57 4.72 -7.49
CA ARG A 285 3.45 4.12 -6.47
C ARG A 285 2.82 2.88 -5.83
N PRO A 286 2.69 1.76 -6.55
CA PRO A 286 2.12 0.55 -6.00
C PRO A 286 2.97 0.01 -4.85
N ALA A 287 2.32 -0.51 -3.80
CA ALA A 287 2.96 -1.05 -2.62
C ALA A 287 2.56 -2.52 -2.38
N PRO A 288 3.51 -3.40 -1.99
CA PRO A 288 3.21 -4.78 -1.63
C PRO A 288 2.23 -4.89 -0.47
N GLY A 289 1.17 -5.70 -0.65
CA GLY A 289 0.05 -5.85 0.29
C GLY A 289 -1.18 -5.01 -0.07
N TYR A 290 -1.08 -4.12 -1.05
CA TYR A 290 -2.22 -3.36 -1.58
C TYR A 290 -2.91 -4.07 -2.75
N PRO A 291 -4.14 -3.68 -3.11
CA PRO A 291 -4.95 -4.42 -4.09
C PRO A 291 -4.30 -4.67 -5.45
N ALA A 292 -3.41 -3.78 -5.92
CA ALA A 292 -2.71 -3.95 -7.20
C ALA A 292 -1.46 -4.85 -7.10
N CYS A 293 -0.91 -5.03 -5.90
CA CYS A 293 0.26 -5.84 -5.60
C CYS A 293 0.06 -6.61 -4.28
N PRO A 294 -0.86 -7.59 -4.23
CA PRO A 294 -1.24 -8.23 -2.96
C PRO A 294 -0.14 -9.10 -2.34
N ASP A 295 0.83 -9.56 -3.13
CA ASP A 295 1.95 -10.38 -2.64
C ASP A 295 2.95 -9.53 -1.85
N HIS A 296 3.18 -9.95 -0.60
CA HIS A 296 4.16 -9.32 0.30
C HIS A 296 5.59 -9.83 0.10
N SER A 297 5.81 -10.95 -0.59
CA SER A 297 7.10 -11.64 -0.66
C SER A 297 8.19 -10.79 -1.30
N VAL A 298 7.82 -9.95 -2.25
CA VAL A 298 8.74 -9.03 -2.94
C VAL A 298 9.41 -8.02 -2.02
N LYS A 299 8.89 -7.79 -0.80
CA LYS A 299 9.54 -6.91 0.18
C LYS A 299 10.95 -7.35 0.55
N ARG A 300 11.21 -8.68 0.62
CA ARG A 300 12.55 -9.17 0.96
C ARG A 300 13.61 -8.71 -0.03
N PRO A 301 13.53 -9.06 -1.33
CA PRO A 301 14.51 -8.59 -2.30
C PRO A 301 14.52 -7.06 -2.47
N MET A 302 13.38 -6.38 -2.25
CA MET A 302 13.35 -4.90 -2.24
C MET A 302 14.22 -4.32 -1.11
N PHE A 303 14.08 -4.84 0.12
CA PHE A 303 14.82 -4.37 1.28
C PHE A 303 16.32 -4.66 1.16
N GLU A 304 16.68 -5.81 0.58
CA GLU A 304 18.07 -6.16 0.26
C GLU A 304 18.64 -5.22 -0.81
N LEU A 305 17.93 -5.02 -1.93
CA LEU A 305 18.35 -4.13 -3.02
C LEU A 305 18.58 -2.69 -2.54
N LEU A 306 17.68 -2.18 -1.70
CA LEU A 306 17.75 -0.83 -1.16
C LEU A 306 18.69 -0.72 0.05
N GLN A 307 19.10 -1.84 0.68
CA GLN A 307 19.82 -1.87 1.96
C GLN A 307 19.07 -1.05 3.03
N CYS A 308 17.81 -1.40 3.26
CA CYS A 308 16.91 -0.64 4.13
C CYS A 308 17.39 -0.51 5.57
N GLU A 309 18.29 -1.39 6.03
CA GLU A 309 18.97 -1.30 7.33
C GLU A 309 19.76 0.01 7.48
N ASP A 310 20.30 0.56 6.40
CA ASP A 310 21.02 1.84 6.40
C ASP A 310 20.14 3.02 6.87
N ILE A 311 18.83 2.89 6.76
CA ILE A 311 17.85 3.89 7.20
C ILE A 311 17.05 3.42 8.44
N GLY A 312 17.47 2.35 9.10
CA GLY A 312 16.87 1.81 10.32
C GLY A 312 15.57 1.06 10.10
N MET A 313 15.31 0.54 8.89
CA MET A 313 14.17 -0.28 8.58
C MET A 313 14.53 -1.75 8.47
N ALA A 314 13.65 -2.63 8.96
CA ALA A 314 13.76 -4.08 8.84
C ALA A 314 12.40 -4.72 8.55
N LEU A 315 12.40 -6.01 8.24
CA LEU A 315 11.21 -6.83 8.10
C LEU A 315 11.13 -7.87 9.21
N THR A 316 9.92 -8.08 9.73
CA THR A 316 9.64 -9.24 10.59
C THR A 316 9.55 -10.51 9.76
N GLU A 317 9.43 -11.67 10.41
CA GLU A 317 9.21 -12.96 9.73
C GLU A 317 7.92 -12.96 8.88
N SER A 318 6.89 -12.21 9.32
CA SER A 318 5.62 -12.05 8.60
C SER A 318 5.64 -10.93 7.55
N LEU A 319 6.83 -10.37 7.24
CA LEU A 319 7.02 -9.29 6.27
C LEU A 319 6.34 -7.95 6.66
N ALA A 320 6.05 -7.76 7.95
CA ALA A 320 5.70 -6.44 8.47
C ALA A 320 6.96 -5.58 8.57
N MET A 321 6.82 -4.31 8.28
CA MET A 321 7.94 -3.35 8.38
C MET A 321 8.14 -2.89 9.83
N THR A 322 9.39 -2.73 10.22
CA THR A 322 9.79 -2.08 11.46
C THR A 322 10.74 -0.93 11.15
N PRO A 323 10.53 0.28 11.74
CA PRO A 323 9.38 0.69 12.56
C PRO A 323 8.02 0.58 11.83
N ALA A 324 6.90 0.50 12.58
CA ALA A 324 5.57 0.33 11.99
C ALA A 324 5.18 1.50 11.07
N ALA A 325 5.49 2.76 11.46
CA ALA A 325 5.25 3.95 10.65
C ALA A 325 6.25 4.00 9.47
N SER A 326 6.02 3.14 8.49
CA SER A 326 6.87 2.95 7.31
C SER A 326 6.04 2.59 6.08
N VAL A 327 6.52 2.98 4.90
CA VAL A 327 5.93 2.65 3.60
C VAL A 327 7.03 2.17 2.66
N SER A 328 6.75 1.16 1.84
CA SER A 328 7.66 0.70 0.79
C SER A 328 6.89 0.30 -0.46
N GLY A 329 7.49 0.46 -1.62
CA GLY A 329 6.83 0.16 -2.88
C GLY A 329 7.71 0.44 -4.10
N PHE A 330 7.03 0.54 -5.22
CA PHE A 330 7.64 0.81 -6.52
C PHE A 330 7.13 2.12 -7.10
N TYR A 331 7.85 2.68 -8.08
CA TYR A 331 7.39 3.79 -8.90
C TYR A 331 7.32 3.34 -10.36
N LEU A 332 6.16 3.51 -10.99
CA LEU A 332 5.94 3.31 -12.42
C LEU A 332 5.61 4.66 -13.05
N GLY A 333 6.37 5.07 -14.05
CA GLY A 333 6.28 6.43 -14.63
C GLY A 333 5.39 6.56 -15.87
N HIS A 334 4.83 5.45 -16.39
CA HIS A 334 4.02 5.50 -17.61
C HIS A 334 2.73 6.33 -17.39
N PRO A 335 2.33 7.22 -18.32
CA PRO A 335 1.16 8.09 -18.14
C PRO A 335 -0.16 7.33 -18.05
N GLU A 336 -0.28 6.15 -18.66
CA GLU A 336 -1.48 5.31 -18.57
C GLU A 336 -1.49 4.38 -17.35
N SER A 337 -0.43 4.40 -16.53
CA SER A 337 -0.42 3.59 -15.32
C SER A 337 -1.52 4.02 -14.36
N THR A 338 -2.23 3.06 -13.80
CA THR A 338 -3.36 3.30 -12.90
C THR A 338 -3.41 2.25 -11.82
N TYR A 339 -3.94 2.61 -10.66
CA TYR A 339 -4.26 1.64 -9.62
C TYR A 339 -5.44 0.77 -10.01
N PHE A 340 -5.40 -0.48 -9.60
CA PHE A 340 -6.48 -1.44 -9.80
C PHE A 340 -6.47 -2.48 -8.68
N ASN A 341 -7.54 -3.24 -8.59
CA ASN A 341 -7.61 -4.40 -7.69
C ASN A 341 -7.41 -5.67 -8.52
N VAL A 342 -6.40 -6.48 -8.20
CA VAL A 342 -6.20 -7.80 -8.81
C VAL A 342 -7.45 -8.65 -8.61
N GLY A 343 -8.07 -8.57 -7.42
CA GLY A 343 -9.27 -9.34 -7.09
C GLY A 343 -8.96 -10.82 -6.87
N LYS A 344 -9.93 -11.67 -7.22
CA LYS A 344 -9.77 -13.12 -7.12
C LYS A 344 -8.88 -13.67 -8.25
N ILE A 345 -8.05 -14.64 -7.91
CA ILE A 345 -7.16 -15.37 -8.83
C ILE A 345 -7.46 -16.86 -8.77
N GLY A 346 -7.20 -17.57 -9.86
CA GLY A 346 -7.38 -19.01 -9.98
C GLY A 346 -6.14 -19.82 -9.57
N ASP A 347 -6.34 -21.11 -9.34
CA ASP A 347 -5.26 -22.04 -9.01
C ASP A 347 -4.19 -22.10 -10.12
N ASP A 348 -4.58 -21.88 -11.38
CA ASP A 348 -3.67 -21.81 -12.52
C ASP A 348 -2.66 -20.66 -12.38
N GLN A 349 -3.08 -19.49 -11.86
CA GLN A 349 -2.17 -18.39 -11.63
C GLN A 349 -1.28 -18.62 -10.39
N VAL A 350 -1.79 -19.29 -9.36
CA VAL A 350 -0.97 -19.67 -8.19
C VAL A 350 0.14 -20.62 -8.61
N ALA A 351 -0.18 -21.64 -9.40
CA ALA A 351 0.80 -22.60 -9.93
C ALA A 351 1.84 -21.91 -10.84
N ASP A 352 1.40 -21.02 -11.73
CA ASP A 352 2.26 -20.22 -12.60
C ASP A 352 3.19 -19.30 -11.75
N LEU A 353 2.66 -18.61 -10.74
CA LEU A 353 3.46 -17.78 -9.85
C LEU A 353 4.49 -18.60 -9.06
N ALA A 354 4.10 -19.79 -8.58
CA ALA A 354 5.01 -20.70 -7.88
C ALA A 354 6.20 -21.11 -8.77
N GLN A 355 5.93 -21.39 -10.05
CA GLN A 355 6.97 -21.73 -11.01
C GLN A 355 7.89 -20.53 -11.30
N ARG A 356 7.33 -19.31 -11.50
CA ARG A 356 8.10 -18.08 -11.82
C ARG A 356 8.95 -17.61 -10.64
N SER A 357 8.41 -17.66 -9.42
CA SER A 357 9.07 -17.17 -8.21
C SER A 357 9.92 -18.21 -7.50
N ALA A 358 9.86 -19.48 -7.90
CA ALA A 358 10.47 -20.63 -7.21
C ALA A 358 10.02 -20.76 -5.73
N VAL A 359 8.81 -20.29 -5.40
CA VAL A 359 8.18 -20.40 -4.08
C VAL A 359 7.14 -21.52 -4.10
N ALA A 360 7.04 -22.31 -3.02
CA ALA A 360 6.07 -23.40 -2.95
C ALA A 360 4.62 -22.86 -2.99
N GLU A 361 3.74 -23.51 -3.79
CA GLU A 361 2.33 -23.10 -3.94
C GLU A 361 1.61 -22.96 -2.59
N LYS A 362 1.87 -23.87 -1.64
CA LYS A 362 1.27 -23.83 -0.31
C LYS A 362 1.64 -22.55 0.47
N GLU A 363 2.83 -22.03 0.26
CA GLU A 363 3.27 -20.77 0.86
C GLU A 363 2.60 -19.58 0.20
N LEU A 364 2.52 -19.56 -1.13
CA LEU A 364 1.79 -18.54 -1.89
C LEU A 364 0.31 -18.53 -1.54
N GLN A 365 -0.35 -19.69 -1.42
CA GLN A 365 -1.75 -19.79 -1.00
C GLN A 365 -1.97 -19.16 0.37
N ARG A 366 -1.03 -19.28 1.29
CA ARG A 366 -1.12 -18.63 2.60
C ARG A 366 -1.01 -17.11 2.49
N TRP A 367 -0.11 -16.60 1.67
CA TRP A 367 0.07 -15.16 1.49
C TRP A 367 -1.04 -14.51 0.68
N LEU A 368 -1.56 -15.23 -0.32
CA LEU A 368 -2.60 -14.76 -1.22
C LEU A 368 -4.02 -15.21 -0.80
N ALA A 369 -4.18 -15.74 0.42
CA ALA A 369 -5.48 -16.22 0.91
C ALA A 369 -6.64 -15.23 0.72
N PRO A 370 -6.47 -13.90 0.86
CA PRO A 370 -7.53 -12.94 0.56
C PRO A 370 -7.96 -12.91 -0.92
N ASN A 371 -7.11 -13.40 -1.83
CA ASN A 371 -7.34 -13.38 -3.28
C ASN A 371 -7.80 -14.73 -3.84
N LEU A 372 -7.84 -15.77 -3.03
CA LEU A 372 -8.30 -17.11 -3.39
C LEU A 372 -9.79 -17.38 -3.12
#